data_9db84836d15330a15f36e0cf899faec7
#
_entry.id   9db84836d15330a15f36e0cf899faec7
#
_cell.length_a   1.000
_cell.length_b   1.000
_cell.length_c   1.000
_cell.angle_alpha   90.00
_cell.angle_beta   90.00
_cell.angle_gamma   90.00
#
_symmetry.space_group_name_H-M   'P 1'
#
loop_
_entity.id
_entity.type
_entity.pdbx_description
1 polymer ?
#
loop_
_entity_poly.entity_id
_entity_poly.type
_entity_poly.pdbx_seq_one_letter_code
_entity_poly.pdbx_strand_id
1 'polypeptide(L)' 'MDWDEVKKAAEAILKRGNDVEIRRKGDGYIVLEVKKTIKYKSPV' A
#
# COMPACT_ATOMS: atom_id res chain seq x y z
N MET A 1 12.00 2.92 -10.27
CA MET A 1 11.97 2.25 -8.97
C MET A 1 12.16 0.76 -9.19
N ASP A 2 13.12 0.19 -8.49
CA ASP A 2 13.41 -1.22 -8.54
C ASP A 2 12.31 -2.02 -7.87
N TRP A 3 12.06 -3.23 -8.34
CA TRP A 3 11.01 -4.08 -7.76
C TRP A 3 11.24 -4.38 -6.28
N ASP A 4 12.51 -4.56 -5.88
CA ASP A 4 12.83 -4.78 -4.48
C ASP A 4 12.43 -3.59 -3.61
N GLU A 5 12.60 -2.38 -4.11
CA GLU A 5 12.18 -1.18 -3.40
C GLU A 5 10.66 -1.08 -3.32
N VAL A 6 9.97 -1.44 -4.40
CA VAL A 6 8.51 -1.49 -4.42
C VAL A 6 8.01 -2.47 -3.36
N LYS A 7 8.62 -3.63 -3.32
CA LYS A 7 8.26 -4.68 -2.36
C LYS A 7 8.45 -4.23 -0.93
N LYS A 8 9.57 -3.59 -0.64
CA LYS A 8 9.86 -3.09 0.71
C LYS A 8 8.87 -2.01 1.14
N ALA A 9 8.56 -1.10 0.22
CA ALA A 9 7.59 -0.05 0.49
C ALA A 9 6.21 -0.65 0.77
N ALA A 10 5.80 -1.61 -0.04
CA ALA A 10 4.51 -2.29 0.13
C ALA A 10 4.44 -3.02 1.48
N GLU A 11 5.50 -3.73 1.85
CA GLU A 11 5.55 -4.44 3.13
C GLU A 11 5.43 -3.48 4.31
N ALA A 12 6.11 -2.35 4.24
CA ALA A 12 6.06 -1.36 5.31
C ALA A 12 4.64 -0.80 5.48
N ILE A 13 3.96 -0.54 4.35
CA ILE A 13 2.60 -0.03 4.38
C ILE A 13 1.64 -1.06 4.97
N LEU A 14 1.77 -2.32 4.56
CA LEU A 14 0.93 -3.39 5.07
C LEU A 14 1.16 -3.64 6.56
N LYS A 15 2.40 -3.48 7.02
CA LYS A 15 2.73 -3.63 8.43
C LYS A 15 2.04 -2.58 9.29
N ARG A 16 1.82 -1.39 8.74
CA ARG A 16 1.11 -0.33 9.45
C ARG A 16 -0.41 -0.54 9.45
N GLY A 17 -0.88 -1.60 8.81
CA GLY A 17 -2.30 -1.89 8.75
C GLY A 17 -3.04 -1.13 7.66
N ASN A 18 -2.32 -0.51 6.74
CA ASN A 18 -2.93 0.21 5.62
C ASN A 18 -2.87 -0.63 4.36
N ASP A 19 -3.66 -0.25 3.37
CA ASP A 19 -3.60 -0.91 2.07
C ASP A 19 -2.54 -0.27 1.20
N VAL A 20 -2.06 -1.02 0.24
CA VAL A 20 -1.09 -0.54 -0.72
C VAL A 20 -1.68 -0.61 -2.12
N GLU A 21 -1.40 0.41 -2.90
CA GLU A 21 -1.78 0.44 -4.31
C GLU A 21 -0.51 0.65 -5.11
N ILE A 22 -0.27 -0.22 -6.08
CA ILE A 22 0.89 -0.13 -6.95
C ILE A 22 0.38 0.16 -8.35
N ARG A 23 0.86 1.26 -8.94
CA ARG A 23 0.49 1.66 -10.29
C ARG A 23 1.71 1.75 -11.17
N ARG A 24 1.53 1.41 -12.42
CA ARG A 24 2.57 1.58 -13.39
C ARG A 24 2.58 3.03 -13.88
N LYS A 25 3.75 3.63 -13.95
CA LYS A 25 3.91 4.98 -14.44
C LYS A 25 5.15 5.04 -15.33
N GLY A 26 4.93 5.19 -16.64
CA GLY A 26 6.03 5.20 -17.59
C GLY A 26 6.85 3.91 -17.50
N ASP A 27 8.14 4.04 -17.29
CA ASP A 27 9.03 2.89 -17.15
C ASP A 27 9.17 2.38 -15.72
N GLY A 28 8.45 2.99 -14.79
CA GLY A 28 8.56 2.64 -13.39
C GLY A 28 7.21 2.37 -12.76
N TYR A 29 7.21 2.39 -11.43
CA TYR A 29 6.03 2.15 -10.64
C TYR A 29 5.90 3.21 -9.56
N ILE A 30 4.69 3.49 -9.16
CA ILE A 30 4.43 4.30 -7.98
C ILE A 30 3.70 3.44 -6.95
N VAL A 31 4.05 3.66 -5.68
CA VAL A 31 3.44 2.97 -4.56
C VAL A 31 2.65 3.98 -3.75
N LEU A 32 1.38 3.70 -3.57
CA LEU A 32 0.48 4.58 -2.85
C LEU A 32 -0.01 3.89 -1.59
N GLU A 33 -0.01 4.63 -0.50
CA GLU A 33 -0.55 4.14 0.76
C GLU A 33 -1.98 4.61 0.90
N VAL A 34 -2.90 3.67 1.09
CA VAL A 34 -4.31 3.98 1.26
C VAL A 34 -4.69 3.76 2.71
N LYS A 35 -5.03 4.83 3.40
CA LYS A 35 -5.48 4.76 4.78
C LYS A 35 -6.96 4.46 4.80
N LYS A 36 -7.33 3.43 5.56
CA LYS A 36 -8.73 3.08 5.73
C LYS A 36 -9.28 3.70 6.99
N THR A 37 -10.45 4.28 6.88
CA THR A 37 -11.20 4.78 8.03
C THR A 37 -12.34 3.81 8.29
N ILE A 38 -12.35 3.21 9.47
CA ILE A 38 -13.43 2.32 9.86
C ILE A 38 -14.59 3.16 10.34
N LYS A 39 -15.66 3.20 9.56
CA LYS A 39 -16.87 3.96 9.92
C LYS A 39 -17.87 3.13 10.69
N TYR A 40 -17.82 1.82 10.51
CA TYR A 40 -18.66 0.88 11.21
C TYR A 40 -17.91 -0.42 11.38
N LYS A 41 -17.91 -0.93 12.58
CA LYS A 41 -17.27 -2.20 12.87
C LYS A 41 -18.28 -3.10 13.58
N SER A 42 -18.60 -4.22 12.95
CA SER A 42 -19.47 -5.20 13.58
C SER A 42 -18.75 -5.86 14.75
N PRO A 43 -19.42 -6.05 15.87
CA PRO A 43 -18.82 -6.69 17.05
C PRO A 43 -18.79 -8.22 16.96
N VAL A 44 -18.53 -8.70 15.81
CA VAL A 44 -18.48 -10.17 15.61
C VAL A 44 -17.13 -10.73 15.92
#